data_59836a54c100534c0cc175b76a4b4b21
#
_entry.id   59836a54c100534c0cc175b76a4b4b21
#
_cell.length_a   1.000
_cell.length_b   1.000
_cell.length_c   1.000
_cell.angle_alpha   90.00
_cell.angle_beta   90.00
_cell.angle_gamma   90.00
#
_symmetry.space_group_name_H-M   'P 1'
#
loop_
_entity.id
_entity.type
_entity.pdbx_description
1 polymer ?
#
loop_
_entity_poly.entity_id
_entity_poly.type
_entity_poly.pdbx_seq_one_letter_code
_entity_poly.pdbx_strand_id
1 'polypeptide(L)'
;SDRYLQDLFTVNNWSSSLWDERQSSIDSINDFLGINEANIGVNKANYFVKRNIVHNVEINKEGEIMGEYVINYKNTSDRWPGGEYKNYLRIILPLDATISSISFDSVFQDIIPAITDPLIYEAKNFIKPLELEVERYDQQGKTIYGFLVNVEPGKSKAIKIKYVLPQKISLESEAFSYQLRIFKQPGTDNYPYSFSVTY
;
A
#
# COMPACT_ATOMS: atom_id res chain seq x y z
N SER A 1 -21.80 17.24 8.54
CA SER A 1 -21.34 16.24 9.54
C SER A 1 -21.32 16.91 10.91
N ASP A 2 -21.80 16.20 11.92
CA ASP A 2 -21.85 16.70 13.29
C ASP A 2 -20.41 16.78 13.85
N ARG A 3 -19.92 17.98 14.08
CA ARG A 3 -18.56 18.27 14.54
C ARG A 3 -18.31 17.64 15.92
N TYR A 4 -19.33 17.61 16.78
CA TYR A 4 -19.25 17.03 18.11
C TYR A 4 -19.02 15.51 18.08
N LEU A 5 -19.70 14.79 17.19
CA LEU A 5 -19.46 13.35 17.00
C LEU A 5 -18.07 13.08 16.43
N GLN A 6 -17.60 13.94 15.54
CA GLN A 6 -16.25 13.80 14.96
C GLN A 6 -15.16 14.01 16.01
N ASP A 7 -15.31 15.01 16.86
CA ASP A 7 -14.41 15.27 17.98
C ASP A 7 -14.44 14.11 19.00
N LEU A 8 -15.63 13.57 19.30
CA LEU A 8 -15.78 12.41 20.19
C LEU A 8 -15.06 11.16 19.64
N PHE A 9 -15.18 10.90 18.34
CA PHE A 9 -14.47 9.78 17.69
C PHE A 9 -12.97 9.98 17.69
N THR A 10 -12.49 11.20 17.50
CA THR A 10 -11.07 11.54 17.49
C THR A 10 -10.46 11.37 18.87
N VAL A 11 -11.09 11.91 19.92
CA VAL A 11 -10.62 11.83 21.31
C VAL A 11 -10.55 10.37 21.80
N ASN A 12 -11.49 9.52 21.35
CA ASN A 12 -11.53 8.11 21.75
C ASN A 12 -10.74 7.18 20.79
N ASN A 13 -9.99 7.73 19.82
CA ASN A 13 -9.31 6.95 18.78
C ASN A 13 -10.25 6.01 17.97
N TRP A 14 -11.50 6.38 17.82
CA TRP A 14 -12.50 5.65 17.03
C TRP A 14 -12.59 6.17 15.59
N SER A 15 -11.97 7.32 15.30
CA SER A 15 -11.91 7.84 13.94
C SER A 15 -10.92 7.03 13.12
N SER A 16 -11.38 6.46 12.01
CA SER A 16 -10.51 5.83 10.99
C SER A 16 -9.88 6.87 10.05
N SER A 17 -9.59 8.07 10.57
CA SER A 17 -9.03 9.15 9.77
C SER A 17 -7.60 8.83 9.34
N LEU A 18 -7.32 8.98 8.04
CA LEU A 18 -5.95 8.95 7.49
C LEU A 18 -5.19 10.25 7.78
N TRP A 19 -5.85 11.21 8.41
CA TRP A 19 -5.30 12.52 8.71
C TRP A 19 -4.28 12.44 9.84
N ASP A 20 -3.10 12.97 9.64
CA ASP A 20 -2.10 13.18 10.69
C ASP A 20 -1.64 14.63 10.65
N GLU A 21 -2.07 15.41 11.65
CA GLU A 21 -1.68 16.81 11.82
C GLU A 21 -0.33 16.98 12.52
N ARG A 22 0.36 15.89 12.85
CA ARG A 22 1.64 16.03 13.54
C ARG A 22 2.68 16.62 12.59
N GLN A 23 3.04 17.87 12.87
CA GLN A 23 4.16 18.53 12.19
C GLN A 23 5.43 17.71 12.46
N SER A 24 6.12 17.34 11.39
CA SER A 24 7.48 16.83 11.49
C SER A 24 8.40 17.94 11.97
N SER A 25 9.16 17.71 13.03
CA SER A 25 10.33 18.53 13.31
C SER A 25 11.40 18.25 12.24
N ILE A 26 12.37 19.16 12.11
CA ILE A 26 13.47 19.02 11.12
C ILE A 26 14.21 17.68 11.28
N ASP A 27 14.17 17.10 12.49
CA ASP A 27 14.86 15.86 12.84
C ASP A 27 13.90 14.66 13.00
N SER A 28 12.66 14.75 12.49
CA SER A 28 11.72 13.64 12.54
C SER A 28 11.14 13.30 11.18
N ILE A 29 11.21 12.03 10.83
CA ILE A 29 10.56 11.45 9.65
C ILE A 29 9.25 10.81 10.08
N ASN A 30 8.18 11.21 9.43
CA ASN A 30 6.87 10.62 9.60
C ASN A 30 6.53 9.79 8.36
N ASP A 31 6.69 8.49 8.48
CA ASP A 31 6.30 7.55 7.43
C ASP A 31 4.90 6.98 7.70
N PHE A 32 4.23 6.56 6.65
CA PHE A 32 2.89 6.03 6.70
C PHE A 32 2.72 4.88 5.72
N LEU A 33 2.15 3.79 6.19
CA LEU A 33 1.70 2.70 5.34
C LEU A 33 0.23 2.41 5.58
N GLY A 34 -0.58 2.56 4.56
CA GLY A 34 -1.93 1.99 4.51
C GLY A 34 -2.01 0.95 3.39
N ILE A 35 -2.65 -0.17 3.69
CA ILE A 35 -2.96 -1.21 2.70
C ILE A 35 -4.47 -1.38 2.69
N ASN A 36 -5.06 -1.17 1.52
CA ASN A 36 -6.48 -1.38 1.30
C ASN A 36 -6.67 -2.38 0.16
N GLU A 37 -7.47 -3.40 0.41
CA GLU A 37 -7.72 -4.51 -0.49
C GLU A 37 -9.21 -4.59 -0.82
N ALA A 38 -9.54 -4.67 -2.09
CA ALA A 38 -10.91 -4.88 -2.54
C ALA A 38 -10.96 -6.12 -3.43
N ASN A 39 -11.64 -7.18 -2.94
CA ASN A 39 -11.95 -8.32 -3.79
C ASN A 39 -13.01 -7.92 -4.82
N ILE A 40 -12.60 -7.77 -6.07
CA ILE A 40 -13.48 -7.45 -7.21
C ILE A 40 -13.97 -8.72 -7.93
N GLY A 41 -13.59 -9.89 -7.45
CA GLY A 41 -14.12 -11.17 -7.92
C GLY A 41 -15.55 -11.40 -7.43
N VAL A 42 -16.33 -12.15 -8.22
CA VAL A 42 -17.71 -12.53 -7.86
C VAL A 42 -17.71 -13.74 -6.93
N ASN A 43 -16.92 -13.67 -5.82
CA ASN A 43 -16.72 -14.75 -4.88
C ASN A 43 -16.35 -14.21 -3.48
N LYS A 44 -16.10 -15.10 -2.52
CA LYS A 44 -15.67 -14.79 -1.16
C LYS A 44 -14.19 -15.14 -0.93
N ALA A 45 -13.35 -15.09 -1.98
CA ALA A 45 -11.94 -15.49 -1.89
C ALA A 45 -11.16 -14.72 -0.82
N ASN A 46 -11.49 -13.44 -0.57
CA ASN A 46 -10.87 -12.63 0.47
C ASN A 46 -10.92 -13.26 1.88
N TYR A 47 -11.94 -14.08 2.16
CA TYR A 47 -12.07 -14.81 3.44
C TYR A 47 -11.03 -15.93 3.59
N PHE A 48 -10.55 -16.48 2.49
CA PHE A 48 -9.59 -17.58 2.45
C PHE A 48 -8.16 -17.14 2.23
N VAL A 49 -7.92 -15.83 2.11
CA VAL A 49 -6.57 -15.30 1.85
C VAL A 49 -5.88 -14.97 3.15
N LYS A 50 -4.76 -15.66 3.39
CA LYS A 50 -3.79 -15.32 4.43
C LYS A 50 -2.72 -14.40 3.86
N ARG A 51 -2.21 -13.49 4.69
CA ARG A 51 -1.15 -12.56 4.30
C ARG A 51 -0.14 -12.35 5.41
N ASN A 52 1.07 -11.99 5.03
CA ASN A 52 2.06 -11.39 5.91
C ASN A 52 2.77 -10.26 5.18
N ILE A 53 3.34 -9.34 5.94
CA ILE A 53 4.02 -8.17 5.39
C ILE A 53 5.40 -8.06 6.03
N VAL A 54 6.40 -7.86 5.18
CA VAL A 54 7.76 -7.49 5.57
C VAL A 54 8.00 -6.08 5.04
N HIS A 55 8.40 -5.19 5.91
CA HIS A 55 8.70 -3.80 5.57
C HIS A 55 10.12 -3.46 6.01
N ASN A 56 10.97 -3.14 5.06
CA ASN A 56 12.34 -2.71 5.28
C ASN A 56 12.50 -1.27 4.83
N VAL A 57 13.17 -0.47 5.63
CA VAL A 57 13.53 0.91 5.29
C VAL A 57 15.04 1.05 5.34
N GLU A 58 15.60 1.66 4.32
CA GLU A 58 17.01 1.98 4.21
C GLU A 58 17.17 3.50 4.11
N ILE A 59 18.08 4.04 4.92
CA ILE A 59 18.49 5.44 4.86
C ILE A 59 19.91 5.45 4.32
N ASN A 60 20.09 5.99 3.12
CA ASN A 60 21.38 6.01 2.47
C ASN A 60 22.28 7.14 3.01
N LYS A 61 23.52 7.17 2.55
CA LYS A 61 24.54 8.17 2.97
C LYS A 61 24.21 9.61 2.55
N GLU A 62 23.28 9.79 1.64
CA GLU A 62 22.74 11.07 1.18
C GLU A 62 21.49 11.49 1.97
N GLY A 63 21.10 10.71 2.99
CA GLY A 63 19.90 10.93 3.81
C GLY A 63 18.59 10.60 3.10
N GLU A 64 18.62 9.97 1.94
CA GLU A 64 17.41 9.53 1.24
C GLU A 64 16.82 8.30 1.92
N ILE A 65 15.51 8.25 1.97
CA ILE A 65 14.77 7.20 2.65
C ILE A 65 14.06 6.34 1.61
N MET A 66 14.49 5.09 1.51
CA MET A 66 13.94 4.10 0.60
C MET A 66 13.23 3.02 1.40
N GLY A 67 11.99 2.72 1.04
CA GLY A 67 11.22 1.65 1.65
C GLY A 67 10.99 0.49 0.67
N GLU A 68 10.90 -0.71 1.23
CA GLU A 68 10.52 -1.91 0.50
C GLU A 68 9.43 -2.66 1.28
N TYR A 69 8.27 -2.87 0.65
CA TYR A 69 7.23 -3.75 1.17
C TYR A 69 7.22 -5.06 0.41
N VAL A 70 7.14 -6.16 1.15
CA VAL A 70 6.85 -7.47 0.58
C VAL A 70 5.56 -7.97 1.21
N ILE A 71 4.50 -8.02 0.41
CA ILE A 71 3.20 -8.59 0.81
C ILE A 71 3.12 -10.00 0.26
N ASN A 72 3.10 -10.99 1.14
CA ASN A 72 2.96 -12.38 0.75
C ASN A 72 1.51 -12.81 0.93
N TYR A 73 0.84 -13.17 -0.14
CA TYR A 73 -0.49 -13.73 -0.15
C TYR A 73 -0.46 -15.26 -0.27
N LYS A 74 -1.37 -15.92 0.45
CA LYS A 74 -1.69 -17.33 0.28
C LYS A 74 -3.20 -17.48 0.18
N ASN A 75 -3.68 -17.81 -1.01
CA ASN A 75 -5.07 -18.17 -1.21
C ASN A 75 -5.27 -19.65 -0.85
N THR A 76 -5.99 -19.93 0.22
CA THR A 76 -6.24 -21.30 0.70
C THR A 76 -7.54 -21.90 0.19
N SER A 77 -8.30 -21.16 -0.65
CA SER A 77 -9.53 -21.67 -1.23
C SER A 77 -9.25 -22.69 -2.34
N ASP A 78 -10.20 -23.56 -2.58
CA ASP A 78 -10.17 -24.53 -3.67
C ASP A 78 -11.38 -24.37 -4.63
N ARG A 79 -12.52 -23.97 -4.08
CA ARG A 79 -13.79 -23.87 -4.82
C ARG A 79 -14.71 -22.83 -4.20
N TRP A 80 -15.90 -22.68 -4.78
CA TRP A 80 -16.96 -21.82 -4.22
C TRP A 80 -17.24 -22.13 -2.75
N PRO A 81 -17.42 -21.11 -1.87
CA PRO A 81 -17.49 -19.66 -2.16
C PRO A 81 -16.14 -18.95 -2.34
N GLY A 82 -15.01 -19.67 -2.26
CA GLY A 82 -13.67 -19.16 -2.59
C GLY A 82 -13.48 -19.06 -4.11
N GLY A 83 -12.27 -19.33 -4.57
CA GLY A 83 -11.84 -19.22 -5.96
C GLY A 83 -10.68 -18.24 -6.11
N GLU A 84 -10.46 -17.74 -7.32
CA GLU A 84 -9.42 -16.76 -7.60
C GLU A 84 -9.66 -15.47 -6.77
N TYR A 85 -8.65 -15.01 -6.08
CA TYR A 85 -8.67 -13.73 -5.38
C TYR A 85 -8.25 -12.62 -6.36
N LYS A 86 -9.22 -11.87 -6.84
CA LYS A 86 -9.02 -10.70 -7.70
C LYS A 86 -9.02 -9.47 -6.85
N ASN A 87 -7.85 -9.01 -6.48
CA ASN A 87 -7.66 -7.92 -5.55
C ASN A 87 -7.31 -6.62 -6.28
N TYR A 88 -8.11 -5.58 -6.08
CA TYR A 88 -7.67 -4.22 -6.36
C TYR A 88 -6.93 -3.72 -5.11
N LEU A 89 -5.61 -3.79 -5.17
CA LEU A 89 -4.71 -3.42 -4.08
C LEU A 89 -4.40 -1.93 -4.14
N ARG A 90 -4.65 -1.23 -3.04
CA ARG A 90 -4.20 0.16 -2.87
C ARG A 90 -3.12 0.24 -1.80
N ILE A 91 -2.01 0.85 -2.17
CA ILE A 91 -0.93 1.21 -1.25
C ILE A 91 -1.02 2.71 -0.99
N ILE A 92 -1.14 3.08 0.27
CA ILE A 92 -1.27 4.46 0.72
C ILE A 92 0.03 4.85 1.41
N LEU A 93 0.70 5.85 0.88
CA LEU A 93 2.03 6.33 1.30
C LEU A 93 1.94 7.79 1.75
N PRO A 94 2.96 8.34 2.39
CA PRO A 94 3.09 9.79 2.59
C PRO A 94 2.90 10.55 1.28
N LEU A 95 2.42 11.79 1.39
CA LEU A 95 2.26 12.67 0.24
C LEU A 95 3.59 12.78 -0.53
N ASP A 96 3.52 12.75 -1.86
CA ASP A 96 4.66 12.81 -2.79
C ASP A 96 5.66 11.64 -2.72
N ALA A 97 5.41 10.61 -1.90
CA ALA A 97 6.19 9.39 -1.98
C ALA A 97 6.02 8.73 -3.35
N THR A 98 7.11 8.23 -3.93
CA THR A 98 7.12 7.66 -5.28
C THR A 98 7.46 6.18 -5.27
N ILE A 99 6.67 5.36 -5.98
CA ILE A 99 7.02 3.96 -6.22
C ILE A 99 8.09 3.91 -7.31
N SER A 100 9.22 3.28 -6.99
CA SER A 100 10.34 3.09 -7.92
C SER A 100 10.26 1.76 -8.66
N SER A 101 9.66 0.73 -8.06
CA SER A 101 9.45 -0.56 -8.74
C SER A 101 8.35 -1.38 -8.07
N ILE A 102 7.70 -2.22 -8.88
CA ILE A 102 6.79 -3.28 -8.42
C ILE A 102 7.28 -4.60 -9.04
N SER A 103 7.31 -5.68 -8.25
CA SER A 103 7.55 -7.01 -8.78
C SER A 103 6.58 -8.03 -8.19
N PHE A 104 6.20 -9.04 -8.99
CA PHE A 104 5.39 -10.17 -8.61
C PHE A 104 6.23 -11.44 -8.68
N ASP A 105 6.34 -12.16 -7.56
CA ASP A 105 7.14 -13.39 -7.47
C ASP A 105 8.58 -13.19 -8.01
N SER A 106 9.19 -12.04 -7.69
CA SER A 106 10.51 -11.59 -8.12
C SER A 106 10.62 -11.18 -9.62
N VAL A 107 9.53 -11.17 -10.37
CA VAL A 107 9.49 -10.66 -11.74
C VAL A 107 9.09 -9.18 -11.73
N PHE A 108 9.97 -8.31 -12.21
CA PHE A 108 9.67 -6.89 -12.32
C PHE A 108 8.54 -6.64 -13.31
N GLN A 109 7.70 -5.68 -12.97
CA GLN A 109 6.58 -5.27 -13.81
C GLN A 109 6.92 -3.95 -14.50
N ASP A 110 6.70 -3.91 -15.81
CA ASP A 110 6.68 -2.65 -16.54
C ASP A 110 5.40 -1.90 -16.14
N ILE A 111 5.55 -0.69 -15.65
CA ILE A 111 4.46 0.11 -15.07
C ILE A 111 4.01 1.16 -16.07
N ILE A 112 2.70 1.24 -16.29
CA ILE A 112 2.07 2.31 -17.07
C ILE A 112 0.96 2.97 -16.25
N PRO A 113 0.62 4.23 -16.53
CA PRO A 113 -0.55 4.87 -15.92
C PRO A 113 -1.83 4.10 -16.25
N ALA A 114 -2.68 3.89 -15.24
CA ALA A 114 -3.95 3.20 -15.44
C ALA A 114 -4.87 4.03 -16.35
N ILE A 115 -5.55 3.33 -17.25
CA ILE A 115 -6.59 3.90 -18.09
C ILE A 115 -7.88 3.97 -17.27
N THR A 116 -8.28 5.18 -16.90
CA THR A 116 -9.49 5.41 -16.09
C THR A 116 -10.71 5.78 -16.93
N ASP A 117 -10.52 6.13 -18.20
CA ASP A 117 -11.62 6.44 -19.13
C ASP A 117 -12.13 5.17 -19.82
N PRO A 118 -13.38 4.74 -19.58
CA PRO A 118 -13.96 3.55 -20.21
C PRO A 118 -13.95 3.60 -21.74
N LEU A 119 -14.08 4.77 -22.35
CA LEU A 119 -14.10 4.94 -23.81
C LEU A 119 -12.75 4.56 -24.45
N ILE A 120 -11.65 4.75 -23.73
CA ILE A 120 -10.32 4.34 -24.22
C ILE A 120 -10.22 2.81 -24.27
N TYR A 121 -10.74 2.10 -23.26
CA TYR A 121 -10.83 0.64 -23.28
C TYR A 121 -11.71 0.14 -24.40
N GLU A 122 -12.87 0.76 -24.62
CA GLU A 122 -13.77 0.42 -25.70
C GLU A 122 -13.09 0.58 -27.07
N ALA A 123 -12.41 1.69 -27.30
CA ALA A 123 -11.64 1.95 -28.53
C ALA A 123 -10.52 0.92 -28.76
N LYS A 124 -10.02 0.30 -27.70
CA LYS A 124 -9.02 -0.79 -27.74
C LYS A 124 -9.65 -2.18 -27.73
N ASN A 125 -10.95 -2.32 -27.97
CA ASN A 125 -11.68 -3.59 -27.90
C ASN A 125 -11.50 -4.33 -26.56
N PHE A 126 -11.37 -3.61 -25.45
CA PHE A 126 -11.12 -4.14 -24.10
C PHE A 126 -9.89 -5.03 -23.96
N ILE A 127 -8.92 -4.90 -24.86
CA ILE A 127 -7.66 -5.63 -24.77
C ILE A 127 -6.83 -5.06 -23.61
N LYS A 128 -6.56 -5.92 -22.63
CA LYS A 128 -5.71 -5.57 -21.49
C LYS A 128 -4.28 -5.36 -21.94
N PRO A 129 -3.57 -4.29 -21.51
CA PRO A 129 -2.13 -4.12 -21.75
C PRO A 129 -1.33 -5.24 -21.08
N LEU A 130 -0.12 -5.50 -21.60
CA LEU A 130 0.81 -6.47 -21.01
C LEU A 130 1.45 -5.93 -19.75
N GLU A 131 1.63 -4.62 -19.70
CA GLU A 131 2.22 -3.87 -18.60
C GLU A 131 1.25 -3.79 -17.41
N LEU A 132 1.78 -3.49 -16.24
CA LEU A 132 0.98 -3.26 -15.04
C LEU A 132 0.41 -1.84 -15.05
N GLU A 133 -0.90 -1.74 -15.19
CA GLU A 133 -1.59 -0.47 -15.02
C GLU A 133 -1.62 -0.09 -13.53
N VAL A 134 -1.07 1.09 -13.22
CA VAL A 134 -1.04 1.64 -11.85
C VAL A 134 -1.75 2.99 -11.86
N GLU A 135 -2.84 3.07 -11.10
CA GLU A 135 -3.50 4.33 -10.79
C GLU A 135 -2.67 5.07 -9.73
N ARG A 136 -2.47 6.38 -9.90
CA ARG A 136 -1.85 7.26 -8.90
C ARG A 136 -2.71 8.49 -8.69
N TYR A 137 -3.04 8.78 -7.43
CA TYR A 137 -3.74 10.02 -7.06
C TYR A 137 -3.40 10.41 -5.63
N ASP A 138 -3.60 11.71 -5.33
CA ASP A 138 -3.39 12.24 -4.00
C ASP A 138 -4.73 12.50 -3.31
N GLN A 139 -4.84 12.08 -2.06
CA GLN A 139 -6.05 12.27 -1.26
C GLN A 139 -5.69 12.43 0.22
N GLN A 140 -6.25 13.44 0.87
CA GLN A 140 -6.08 13.68 2.32
C GLN A 140 -4.61 13.66 2.78
N GLY A 141 -3.72 14.34 2.05
CA GLY A 141 -2.30 14.42 2.39
C GLY A 141 -1.53 13.10 2.25
N LYS A 142 -2.03 12.19 1.43
CA LYS A 142 -1.40 10.91 1.10
C LYS A 142 -1.36 10.71 -0.41
N THR A 143 -0.36 10.00 -0.89
CA THR A 143 -0.29 9.49 -2.25
C THR A 143 -0.74 8.04 -2.27
N ILE A 144 -1.66 7.72 -3.16
CA ILE A 144 -2.30 6.41 -3.28
C ILE A 144 -1.94 5.80 -4.63
N TYR A 145 -1.48 4.55 -4.58
CA TYR A 145 -1.22 3.74 -5.76
C TYR A 145 -2.16 2.55 -5.77
N GLY A 146 -2.91 2.38 -6.86
CA GLY A 146 -3.87 1.29 -7.03
C GLY A 146 -3.54 0.42 -8.24
N PHE A 147 -3.58 -0.91 -8.08
CA PHE A 147 -3.36 -1.85 -9.19
C PHE A 147 -4.00 -3.22 -8.91
N LEU A 148 -4.14 -4.02 -9.95
CA LEU A 148 -4.75 -5.33 -9.87
C LEU A 148 -3.74 -6.42 -9.52
N VAL A 149 -4.14 -7.30 -8.62
CA VAL A 149 -3.38 -8.48 -8.20
C VAL A 149 -4.29 -9.69 -8.19
N ASN A 150 -3.91 -10.73 -8.90
CA ASN A 150 -4.65 -12.00 -8.91
C ASN A 150 -3.85 -13.07 -8.16
N VAL A 151 -4.53 -13.81 -7.27
CA VAL A 151 -3.96 -14.97 -6.58
C VAL A 151 -4.88 -16.17 -6.81
N GLU A 152 -4.41 -17.11 -7.61
CA GLU A 152 -5.16 -18.33 -7.94
C GLU A 152 -5.47 -19.19 -6.70
N PRO A 153 -6.52 -20.01 -6.75
CA PRO A 153 -6.83 -20.96 -5.68
C PRO A 153 -5.64 -21.87 -5.35
N GLY A 154 -5.38 -22.08 -4.08
CA GLY A 154 -4.29 -22.93 -3.60
C GLY A 154 -2.88 -22.34 -3.81
N LYS A 155 -2.73 -21.18 -4.47
CA LYS A 155 -1.43 -20.58 -4.78
C LYS A 155 -1.03 -19.49 -3.79
N SER A 156 0.25 -19.15 -3.82
CA SER A 156 0.82 -18.00 -3.15
C SER A 156 1.30 -17.00 -4.18
N LYS A 157 1.38 -15.73 -3.80
CA LYS A 157 1.99 -14.65 -4.58
C LYS A 157 2.69 -13.67 -3.66
N ALA A 158 3.92 -13.33 -3.97
CA ALA A 158 4.69 -12.29 -3.32
C ALA A 158 4.65 -11.01 -4.17
N ILE A 159 4.28 -9.90 -3.56
CA ILE A 159 4.28 -8.58 -4.18
C ILE A 159 5.31 -7.75 -3.46
N LYS A 160 6.34 -7.33 -4.20
CA LYS A 160 7.37 -6.43 -3.67
C LYS A 160 7.17 -5.06 -4.29
N ILE A 161 7.15 -4.03 -3.45
CA ILE A 161 6.98 -2.64 -3.83
C ILE A 161 8.14 -1.86 -3.22
N LYS A 162 8.91 -1.17 -4.05
CA LYS A 162 9.93 -0.22 -3.58
C LYS A 162 9.42 1.20 -3.77
N TYR A 163 9.68 2.03 -2.78
CA TYR A 163 9.29 3.44 -2.81
C TYR A 163 10.38 4.33 -2.22
N VAL A 164 10.29 5.61 -2.51
CA VAL A 164 11.18 6.66 -1.98
C VAL A 164 10.32 7.72 -1.31
N LEU A 165 10.69 8.14 -0.11
CA LEU A 165 10.05 9.25 0.57
C LEU A 165 10.57 10.58 0.02
N PRO A 166 9.72 11.62 -0.04
CA PRO A 166 10.15 12.94 -0.52
C PRO A 166 11.08 13.66 0.47
N GLN A 167 11.02 13.27 1.75
CA GLN A 167 11.84 13.86 2.82
C GLN A 167 13.22 13.20 2.84
N LYS A 168 14.23 14.01 3.23
CA LYS A 168 15.58 13.52 3.49
C LYS A 168 15.96 13.84 4.93
N ILE A 169 16.83 13.03 5.52
CA ILE A 169 17.43 13.26 6.83
C ILE A 169 18.72 14.02 6.65
N SER A 170 18.95 15.04 7.48
CA SER A 170 20.28 15.62 7.61
C SER A 170 21.16 14.69 8.46
N LEU A 171 22.19 14.13 7.87
CA LEU A 171 23.16 13.28 8.58
C LEU A 171 24.13 14.08 9.48
N GLU A 172 24.04 15.43 9.46
CA GLU A 172 24.77 16.31 10.38
C GLU A 172 24.09 16.42 11.74
N SER A 173 22.84 15.97 11.87
CA SER A 173 22.11 15.94 13.14
C SER A 173 22.65 14.85 14.06
N GLU A 174 22.89 15.18 15.34
CA GLU A 174 23.36 14.22 16.35
C GLU A 174 22.36 13.06 16.59
N ALA A 175 21.08 13.27 16.31
CA ALA A 175 20.03 12.27 16.41
C ALA A 175 18.86 12.61 15.51
N PHE A 176 18.20 11.59 14.96
CA PHE A 176 16.92 11.72 14.25
C PHE A 176 15.90 10.72 14.77
N SER A 177 14.64 11.02 14.55
CA SER A 177 13.52 10.17 14.90
C SER A 177 12.83 9.68 13.62
N TYR A 178 12.63 8.38 13.50
CA TYR A 178 11.80 7.77 12.45
C TYR A 178 10.52 7.21 13.06
N GLN A 179 9.38 7.71 12.63
CA GLN A 179 8.07 7.28 13.10
C GLN A 179 7.29 6.66 11.95
N LEU A 180 6.96 5.38 12.07
CA LEU A 180 6.09 4.69 11.12
C LEU A 180 4.69 4.52 11.72
N ARG A 181 3.68 4.96 10.98
CA ARG A 181 2.29 4.66 11.27
C ARG A 181 1.75 3.66 10.27
N ILE A 182 1.19 2.57 10.77
CA ILE A 182 0.58 1.54 9.94
C ILE A 182 -0.94 1.61 10.09
N PHE A 183 -1.63 1.69 8.96
CA PHE A 183 -3.08 1.62 8.89
C PHE A 183 -3.51 0.26 8.37
N LYS A 184 -4.09 -0.55 9.27
CA LYS A 184 -4.70 -1.84 8.93
C LYS A 184 -6.12 -1.64 8.47
N GLN A 185 -6.47 -2.19 7.32
CA GLN A 185 -7.84 -2.16 6.82
C GLN A 185 -8.80 -2.82 7.83
N PRO A 186 -9.91 -2.15 8.20
CA PRO A 186 -10.96 -2.75 9.01
C PRO A 186 -11.55 -4.00 8.33
N GLY A 187 -11.93 -5.00 9.12
CA GLY A 187 -12.57 -6.23 8.62
C GLY A 187 -11.58 -7.28 8.07
N THR A 188 -10.28 -7.02 8.10
CA THR A 188 -9.28 -8.06 7.82
C THR A 188 -8.80 -8.70 9.13
N ASP A 189 -8.44 -9.99 9.08
CA ASP A 189 -7.79 -10.66 10.19
C ASP A 189 -6.46 -10.00 10.56
N ASN A 190 -5.98 -10.25 11.77
CA ASN A 190 -4.62 -9.89 12.13
C ASN A 190 -3.64 -10.73 11.32
N TYR A 191 -2.62 -10.07 10.78
CA TYR A 191 -1.57 -10.71 10.00
C TYR A 191 -0.20 -10.33 10.55
N PRO A 192 0.81 -11.23 10.42
CA PRO A 192 2.17 -10.91 10.81
C PRO A 192 2.70 -9.70 10.03
N TYR A 193 3.33 -8.80 10.76
CA TYR A 193 4.01 -7.64 10.20
C TYR A 193 5.39 -7.54 10.84
N SER A 194 6.44 -7.51 10.02
CA SER A 194 7.82 -7.27 10.46
C SER A 194 8.33 -5.97 9.87
N PHE A 195 9.08 -5.24 10.67
CA PHE A 195 9.62 -3.94 10.30
C PHE A 195 11.09 -3.84 10.69
N SER A 196 11.91 -3.29 9.79
CA SER A 196 13.31 -2.97 10.07
C SER A 196 13.71 -1.65 9.43
N VAL A 197 14.64 -0.95 10.08
CA VAL A 197 15.31 0.24 9.55
C VAL A 197 16.80 0.01 9.59
N THR A 198 17.48 0.30 8.49
CA THR A 198 18.95 0.30 8.35
C THR A 198 19.43 1.68 7.92
N TYR A 199 20.61 2.08 8.39
CA TYR A 199 21.23 3.37 8.10
C TYR A 199 22.75 3.25 8.10
#